data_286e797928a7e7b24aafb5be3bc1b8bc
#
_entry.id   286e797928a7e7b24aafb5be3bc1b8bc
#
_cell.length_a   1.000
_cell.length_b   1.000
_cell.length_c   1.000
_cell.angle_alpha   90.00
_cell.angle_beta   90.00
_cell.angle_gamma   90.00
#
_symmetry.space_group_name_H-M   'P 1'
#
loop_
_entity.id
_entity.type
_entity.pdbx_description
1 polymer ?
#
loop_
_entity_poly.entity_id
_entity_poly.type
_entity_poly.pdbx_seq_one_letter_code
_entity_poly.pdbx_strand_id
1 'polypeptide(L)'
;MQKVLIANRGEIVIRIANTCKKLGFIPCGIYSDADKNALHIKYCEETLDIGGSYPNENYLNMDRIIDAAKKMDCDFIHPGYGFLAEKSEFAKQCTDGGFIFIGPSFKVLELSGNKVLAKQVASTIAPVAEGKEVSRLDESIELADKIGYPVILKATKGGGGRGLRALNTVNDLKKSFNISKKEAASSFGSDKVYIEKYIENPRHIEVQILGDKSSSNIIHLGERECSIQRRNQKLIEETPSSALTDETRDLLIKMAVSIMKEIKYDNAGTVEFLYKDGKFYFMEINSRIQVEHAITEEVTGIDIVEQQLDIASGKGLLLEQDKIKAKGHAIECRINAENPFTFTPCPGTVKQFLAPKNNKNIRIDSSLYSGYAIPPFYDSLLAKIISNGKNRKESIENMRQALLSFRISGIPSTIPFHVSALNDDRFLHGVYDTSFINNMKYYSDKDSEIAAAIFVHLPKRIQYVQNKDEINLWLLSKYNSFFNPEGTFYYNNIMRWAN
;
A
#
# COMPACT_ATOMS: atom_id res chain seq x y z
N MET A 1 -15.91 -8.65 27.93
CA MET A 1 -14.80 -8.50 26.94
C MET A 1 -15.07 -7.25 26.14
N GLN A 2 -14.04 -6.45 25.89
CA GLN A 2 -14.18 -5.21 25.13
C GLN A 2 -14.33 -5.50 23.64
N LYS A 3 -15.17 -4.71 22.96
CA LYS A 3 -15.51 -4.88 21.54
C LYS A 3 -14.80 -3.85 20.68
N VAL A 4 -14.26 -4.30 19.54
CA VAL A 4 -13.57 -3.46 18.55
C VAL A 4 -14.37 -3.48 17.26
N LEU A 5 -14.99 -2.35 16.88
CA LEU A 5 -15.52 -2.17 15.54
C LEU A 5 -14.37 -2.00 14.55
N ILE A 6 -14.31 -2.84 13.53
CA ILE A 6 -13.34 -2.69 12.44
C ILE A 6 -14.04 -1.97 11.28
N ALA A 7 -13.81 -0.66 11.18
CA ALA A 7 -14.46 0.23 10.22
C ALA A 7 -13.79 0.17 8.84
N ASN A 8 -13.72 -1.04 8.27
CA ASN A 8 -13.04 -1.30 7.00
C ASN A 8 -13.60 -2.58 6.35
N ARG A 9 -12.97 -3.03 5.24
CA ARG A 9 -13.32 -4.22 4.47
C ARG A 9 -12.07 -4.97 4.00
N GLY A 10 -12.29 -6.17 3.47
CA GLY A 10 -11.24 -6.93 2.79
C GLY A 10 -10.22 -7.57 3.75
N GLU A 11 -8.97 -7.68 3.30
CA GLU A 11 -7.92 -8.40 4.01
C GLU A 11 -7.54 -7.75 5.34
N ILE A 12 -7.59 -6.42 5.42
CA ILE A 12 -7.20 -5.70 6.63
C ILE A 12 -8.16 -5.97 7.80
N VAL A 13 -9.45 -6.22 7.52
CA VAL A 13 -10.40 -6.62 8.57
C VAL A 13 -10.03 -7.98 9.12
N ILE A 14 -9.67 -8.94 8.26
CA ILE A 14 -9.21 -10.27 8.68
C ILE A 14 -7.94 -10.15 9.53
N ARG A 15 -7.00 -9.30 9.08
CA ARG A 15 -5.74 -9.04 9.79
C ARG A 15 -5.98 -8.49 11.21
N ILE A 16 -6.83 -7.47 11.32
CA ILE A 16 -7.16 -6.84 12.61
C ILE A 16 -7.96 -7.80 13.49
N ALA A 17 -8.97 -8.49 12.94
CA ALA A 17 -9.81 -9.40 13.70
C ALA A 17 -9.00 -10.54 14.33
N ASN A 18 -7.99 -11.08 13.61
CA ASN A 18 -7.11 -12.10 14.15
C ASN A 18 -6.29 -11.60 15.35
N THR A 19 -5.78 -10.38 15.31
CA THR A 19 -5.07 -9.78 16.44
C THR A 19 -6.02 -9.45 17.60
N CYS A 20 -7.22 -8.94 17.32
CA CYS A 20 -8.26 -8.75 18.35
C CYS A 20 -8.52 -10.04 19.14
N LYS A 21 -8.76 -11.15 18.43
CA LYS A 21 -8.99 -12.47 19.06
C LYS A 21 -7.80 -12.94 19.89
N LYS A 22 -6.57 -12.79 19.35
CA LYS A 22 -5.32 -13.11 20.05
C LYS A 22 -5.19 -12.37 21.39
N LEU A 23 -5.66 -11.12 21.44
CA LEU A 23 -5.58 -10.25 22.61
C LEU A 23 -6.81 -10.33 23.52
N GLY A 24 -7.83 -11.12 23.19
CA GLY A 24 -9.06 -11.27 23.95
C GLY A 24 -10.10 -10.17 23.74
N PHE A 25 -9.98 -9.38 22.65
CA PHE A 25 -11.03 -8.48 22.20
C PHE A 25 -12.03 -9.21 21.30
N ILE A 26 -13.26 -8.72 21.26
CA ILE A 26 -14.32 -9.21 20.35
C ILE A 26 -14.28 -8.35 19.08
N PRO A 27 -13.85 -8.90 17.91
CA PRO A 27 -13.88 -8.17 16.64
C PRO A 27 -15.31 -8.08 16.09
N CYS A 28 -15.78 -6.85 15.88
CA CYS A 28 -17.06 -6.52 15.24
C CYS A 28 -16.79 -5.98 13.83
N GLY A 29 -17.45 -6.54 12.82
CA GLY A 29 -17.29 -6.16 11.43
C GLY A 29 -18.52 -5.47 10.86
N ILE A 30 -18.29 -4.64 9.85
CA ILE A 30 -19.36 -4.05 9.04
C ILE A 30 -19.22 -4.50 7.59
N TYR A 31 -20.33 -4.51 6.87
CA TYR A 31 -20.32 -4.81 5.43
C TYR A 31 -21.41 -4.04 4.68
N SER A 32 -21.11 -3.72 3.43
CA SER A 32 -22.03 -3.10 2.48
C SER A 32 -22.83 -4.14 1.72
N ASP A 33 -23.83 -3.71 0.94
CA ASP A 33 -24.57 -4.60 0.03
C ASP A 33 -23.64 -5.34 -0.93
N ALA A 34 -22.58 -4.68 -1.40
CA ALA A 34 -21.60 -5.27 -2.31
C ALA A 34 -20.70 -6.31 -1.62
N ASP A 35 -20.54 -6.25 -0.31
CA ASP A 35 -19.69 -7.13 0.48
C ASP A 35 -20.44 -8.22 1.27
N LYS A 36 -21.74 -8.43 1.03
CA LYS A 36 -22.55 -9.45 1.74
C LYS A 36 -21.93 -10.85 1.76
N ASN A 37 -21.14 -11.17 0.76
CA ASN A 37 -20.44 -12.46 0.64
C ASN A 37 -18.93 -12.33 0.89
N ALA A 38 -18.45 -11.19 1.39
CA ALA A 38 -17.02 -10.99 1.62
C ALA A 38 -16.50 -11.87 2.77
N LEU A 39 -15.28 -12.43 2.58
CA LEU A 39 -14.71 -13.37 3.54
C LEU A 39 -14.51 -12.76 4.93
N HIS A 40 -14.20 -11.47 5.02
CA HIS A 40 -13.91 -10.80 6.29
C HIS A 40 -15.08 -10.89 7.30
N ILE A 41 -16.32 -11.00 6.82
CA ILE A 41 -17.52 -11.16 7.68
C ILE A 41 -17.36 -12.40 8.58
N LYS A 42 -16.79 -13.48 8.05
CA LYS A 42 -16.61 -14.77 8.78
C LYS A 42 -15.50 -14.72 9.83
N TYR A 43 -14.68 -13.68 9.83
CA TYR A 43 -13.59 -13.52 10.79
C TYR A 43 -13.96 -12.64 11.99
N CYS A 44 -15.08 -11.90 11.89
CA CYS A 44 -15.65 -11.16 12.99
C CYS A 44 -16.63 -12.02 13.80
N GLU A 45 -16.74 -11.77 15.11
CA GLU A 45 -17.68 -12.46 15.97
C GLU A 45 -19.11 -11.91 15.80
N GLU A 46 -19.21 -10.58 15.62
CA GLU A 46 -20.45 -9.88 15.34
C GLU A 46 -20.29 -9.09 14.03
N THR A 47 -21.36 -8.99 13.24
CA THR A 47 -21.34 -8.23 12.00
C THR A 47 -22.64 -7.44 11.82
N LEU A 48 -22.54 -6.28 11.16
CA LEU A 48 -23.69 -5.44 10.85
C LEU A 48 -23.68 -5.01 9.39
N ASP A 49 -24.83 -5.16 8.74
CA ASP A 49 -25.08 -4.61 7.41
C ASP A 49 -25.27 -3.09 7.52
N ILE A 50 -24.40 -2.33 6.84
CA ILE A 50 -24.48 -0.86 6.77
C ILE A 50 -25.13 -0.38 5.46
N GLY A 51 -25.52 -1.30 4.58
CA GLY A 51 -26.21 -1.05 3.32
C GLY A 51 -25.42 -0.26 2.28
N GLY A 52 -26.02 -0.06 1.12
CA GLY A 52 -25.45 0.67 0.01
C GLY A 52 -24.30 -0.06 -0.69
N SER A 53 -23.98 0.33 -1.93
CA SER A 53 -22.89 -0.27 -2.70
C SER A 53 -21.73 0.69 -2.90
N TYR A 54 -21.99 1.98 -3.00
CA TYR A 54 -20.96 2.99 -3.20
C TYR A 54 -20.28 3.41 -1.89
N PRO A 55 -18.96 3.72 -1.89
CA PRO A 55 -18.21 4.04 -0.67
C PRO A 55 -18.80 5.16 0.18
N ASN A 56 -19.35 6.20 -0.44
CA ASN A 56 -20.00 7.33 0.25
C ASN A 56 -21.32 6.95 0.95
N GLU A 57 -21.93 5.84 0.57
CA GLU A 57 -23.15 5.33 1.20
C GLU A 57 -22.83 4.43 2.42
N ASN A 58 -21.61 3.92 2.53
CA ASN A 58 -21.21 2.91 3.51
C ASN A 58 -19.89 3.26 4.21
N TYR A 59 -18.73 2.75 3.76
CA TYR A 59 -17.42 2.87 4.45
C TYR A 59 -16.88 4.31 4.55
N LEU A 60 -17.40 5.27 3.80
CA LEU A 60 -17.11 6.71 3.91
C LEU A 60 -18.21 7.48 4.65
N ASN A 61 -19.28 6.81 5.08
CA ASN A 61 -20.37 7.43 5.82
C ASN A 61 -20.12 7.33 7.32
N MET A 62 -19.60 8.41 7.89
CA MET A 62 -19.23 8.48 9.32
C MET A 62 -20.40 8.14 10.24
N ASP A 63 -21.59 8.68 9.97
CA ASP A 63 -22.77 8.50 10.83
C ASP A 63 -23.20 7.03 10.86
N ARG A 64 -23.22 6.35 9.70
CA ARG A 64 -23.54 4.91 9.66
C ARG A 64 -22.54 4.06 10.42
N ILE A 65 -21.26 4.40 10.38
CA ILE A 65 -20.24 3.65 11.12
C ILE A 65 -20.38 3.88 12.63
N ILE A 66 -20.63 5.11 13.06
CA ILE A 66 -20.88 5.44 14.47
C ILE A 66 -22.15 4.75 14.97
N ASP A 67 -23.22 4.75 14.18
CA ASP A 67 -24.45 4.03 14.52
C ASP A 67 -24.24 2.52 14.61
N ALA A 68 -23.41 1.95 13.74
CA ALA A 68 -23.02 0.55 13.81
C ALA A 68 -22.26 0.24 15.10
N ALA A 69 -21.30 1.09 15.49
CA ALA A 69 -20.56 0.95 16.74
C ALA A 69 -21.49 0.99 17.97
N LYS A 70 -22.47 1.92 17.99
CA LYS A 70 -23.48 2.00 19.04
C LYS A 70 -24.36 0.76 19.11
N LYS A 71 -24.89 0.29 17.96
CA LYS A 71 -25.77 -0.89 17.89
C LYS A 71 -25.10 -2.18 18.34
N MET A 72 -23.79 -2.31 18.12
CA MET A 72 -23.01 -3.48 18.53
C MET A 72 -22.37 -3.30 19.91
N ASP A 73 -22.59 -2.16 20.58
CA ASP A 73 -22.03 -1.85 21.90
C ASP A 73 -20.50 -1.97 21.93
N CYS A 74 -19.85 -1.34 20.94
CA CYS A 74 -18.39 -1.36 20.81
C CYS A 74 -17.73 -0.32 21.72
N ASP A 75 -16.53 -0.65 22.22
CA ASP A 75 -15.71 0.27 23.02
C ASP A 75 -14.72 1.03 22.13
N PHE A 76 -14.22 0.34 21.09
CA PHE A 76 -13.16 0.81 20.20
C PHE A 76 -13.61 0.84 18.76
N ILE A 77 -13.01 1.75 17.97
CA ILE A 77 -13.15 1.78 16.52
C ILE A 77 -11.77 1.76 15.86
N HIS A 78 -11.48 0.71 15.08
CA HIS A 78 -10.26 0.58 14.31
C HIS A 78 -10.53 0.90 12.83
N PRO A 79 -9.99 1.99 12.27
CA PRO A 79 -10.29 2.40 10.90
C PRO A 79 -9.52 1.59 9.85
N GLY A 80 -8.50 0.82 10.22
CA GLY A 80 -7.59 0.17 9.28
C GLY A 80 -6.77 1.18 8.48
N TYR A 81 -6.78 1.03 7.14
CA TYR A 81 -6.19 1.98 6.20
C TYR A 81 -7.20 2.39 5.11
N GLY A 82 -6.95 3.52 4.43
CA GLY A 82 -7.89 4.07 3.45
C GLY A 82 -9.19 4.58 4.09
N PHE A 83 -10.26 4.73 3.33
CA PHE A 83 -11.57 5.23 3.79
C PHE A 83 -11.47 6.40 4.78
N LEU A 84 -11.86 6.17 6.03
CA LEU A 84 -11.90 7.19 7.09
C LEU A 84 -10.66 7.19 7.99
N ALA A 85 -9.65 6.38 7.72
CA ALA A 85 -8.50 6.20 8.62
C ALA A 85 -7.70 7.50 8.89
N GLU A 86 -7.68 8.43 7.92
CA GLU A 86 -6.97 9.71 8.02
C GLU A 86 -7.92 10.92 8.12
N LYS A 87 -9.21 10.68 8.43
CA LYS A 87 -10.21 11.75 8.60
C LYS A 87 -10.26 12.22 10.03
N SER A 88 -9.76 13.44 10.28
CA SER A 88 -9.76 14.07 11.60
C SER A 88 -11.19 14.23 12.16
N GLU A 89 -12.15 14.56 11.30
CA GLU A 89 -13.55 14.69 11.65
C GLU A 89 -14.13 13.37 12.17
N PHE A 90 -13.75 12.23 11.55
CA PHE A 90 -14.20 10.91 11.99
C PHE A 90 -13.61 10.54 13.37
N ALA A 91 -12.31 10.73 13.55
CA ALA A 91 -11.67 10.48 14.84
C ALA A 91 -12.27 11.35 15.97
N LYS A 92 -12.59 12.61 15.65
CA LYS A 92 -13.29 13.50 16.57
C LYS A 92 -14.68 12.98 16.90
N GLN A 93 -15.46 12.59 15.90
CA GLN A 93 -16.82 12.06 16.07
C GLN A 93 -16.82 10.75 16.88
N CYS A 94 -15.82 9.87 16.70
CA CYS A 94 -15.63 8.68 17.53
C CYS A 94 -15.44 9.08 19.00
N THR A 95 -14.53 10.01 19.28
CA THR A 95 -14.23 10.47 20.64
C THR A 95 -15.44 11.16 21.28
N ASP A 96 -16.11 12.05 20.57
CA ASP A 96 -17.32 12.74 21.03
C ASP A 96 -18.48 11.74 21.30
N GLY A 97 -18.51 10.63 20.57
CA GLY A 97 -19.47 9.53 20.74
C GLY A 97 -19.13 8.57 21.87
N GLY A 98 -18.03 8.79 22.59
CA GLY A 98 -17.58 7.94 23.70
C GLY A 98 -16.76 6.72 23.29
N PHE A 99 -16.37 6.60 22.02
CA PHE A 99 -15.54 5.50 21.52
C PHE A 99 -14.04 5.84 21.56
N ILE A 100 -13.21 4.83 21.78
CA ILE A 100 -11.77 4.95 21.64
C ILE A 100 -11.39 4.72 20.16
N PHE A 101 -10.90 5.76 19.49
CA PHE A 101 -10.38 5.65 18.13
C PHE A 101 -8.98 5.02 18.15
N ILE A 102 -8.78 3.89 17.46
CA ILE A 102 -7.49 3.22 17.36
C ILE A 102 -6.69 3.86 16.23
N GLY A 103 -5.88 4.83 16.60
CA GLY A 103 -5.10 5.68 15.70
C GLY A 103 -4.67 6.95 16.40
N PRO A 104 -4.05 7.88 15.67
CA PRO A 104 -3.66 9.17 16.23
C PRO A 104 -4.86 10.02 16.61
N SER A 105 -4.65 10.95 17.55
CA SER A 105 -5.67 11.91 17.95
C SER A 105 -6.12 12.77 16.75
N PHE A 106 -7.37 13.26 16.80
CA PHE A 106 -7.93 14.08 15.71
C PHE A 106 -7.08 15.32 15.42
N LYS A 107 -6.39 15.91 16.41
CA LYS A 107 -5.48 17.04 16.21
C LYS A 107 -4.23 16.67 15.41
N VAL A 108 -3.68 15.49 15.68
CA VAL A 108 -2.53 14.95 14.93
C VAL A 108 -2.95 14.63 13.49
N LEU A 109 -4.15 14.03 13.31
CA LEU A 109 -4.71 13.76 11.98
C LEU A 109 -4.97 15.05 11.19
N GLU A 110 -5.45 16.10 11.82
CA GLU A 110 -5.65 17.41 11.18
C GLU A 110 -4.33 18.02 10.72
N LEU A 111 -3.30 18.00 11.57
CA LEU A 111 -1.98 18.52 11.26
C LEU A 111 -1.33 17.72 10.14
N SER A 112 -1.26 16.39 10.25
CA SER A 112 -0.61 15.51 9.28
C SER A 112 -1.34 15.47 7.94
N GLY A 113 -2.67 15.57 7.94
CA GLY A 113 -3.50 15.64 6.73
C GLY A 113 -3.40 16.98 5.99
N ASN A 114 -2.90 18.04 6.65
CA ASN A 114 -2.65 19.32 6.01
C ASN A 114 -1.21 19.38 5.49
N LYS A 115 -1.02 19.21 4.18
CA LYS A 115 0.31 19.17 3.54
C LYS A 115 1.17 20.40 3.79
N VAL A 116 0.55 21.57 3.94
CA VAL A 116 1.30 22.82 4.22
C VAL A 116 1.82 22.80 5.64
N LEU A 117 0.97 22.50 6.61
CA LEU A 117 1.37 22.44 8.02
C LEU A 117 2.41 21.33 8.27
N ALA A 118 2.18 20.13 7.74
CA ALA A 118 3.12 19.02 7.85
C ALA A 118 4.51 19.39 7.28
N LYS A 119 4.55 20.04 6.09
CA LYS A 119 5.80 20.51 5.51
C LYS A 119 6.45 21.64 6.31
N GLN A 120 5.67 22.57 6.87
CA GLN A 120 6.21 23.61 7.75
C GLN A 120 6.95 23.02 8.95
N VAL A 121 6.33 22.07 9.62
CA VAL A 121 6.98 21.34 10.74
C VAL A 121 8.22 20.59 10.23
N ALA A 122 8.06 19.79 9.18
CA ALA A 122 9.17 18.99 8.66
C ALA A 122 10.36 19.84 8.18
N SER A 123 10.12 21.02 7.63
CA SER A 123 11.17 21.90 7.07
C SER A 123 12.19 22.41 8.10
N THR A 124 11.86 22.36 9.39
CA THR A 124 12.79 22.71 10.49
C THR A 124 13.73 21.54 10.84
N ILE A 125 13.45 20.33 10.34
CA ILE A 125 14.13 19.09 10.71
C ILE A 125 14.77 18.39 9.50
N ALA A 126 14.04 18.37 8.37
CA ALA A 126 14.43 17.66 7.16
C ALA A 126 14.28 18.55 5.93
N PRO A 127 15.04 18.33 4.86
CA PRO A 127 14.81 19.01 3.59
C PRO A 127 13.39 18.75 3.07
N VAL A 128 12.78 19.77 2.50
CA VAL A 128 11.49 19.68 1.79
C VAL A 128 11.70 20.17 0.36
N ALA A 129 10.92 19.66 -0.60
CA ALA A 129 10.92 20.23 -1.94
C ALA A 129 10.43 21.69 -1.86
N GLU A 130 11.20 22.63 -2.45
CA GLU A 130 10.85 24.05 -2.48
C GLU A 130 9.50 24.23 -3.17
N GLY A 131 8.57 24.93 -2.52
CA GLY A 131 7.23 25.11 -3.05
C GLY A 131 6.34 25.96 -2.16
N LYS A 132 5.18 26.37 -2.71
CA LYS A 132 4.22 27.23 -2.01
C LYS A 132 2.80 26.96 -2.52
N GLU A 133 1.81 27.25 -1.66
CA GLU A 133 0.40 27.34 -2.06
C GLU A 133 0.20 28.57 -2.93
N VAL A 134 -0.52 28.41 -4.05
CA VAL A 134 -0.83 29.46 -5.02
C VAL A 134 -2.32 29.42 -5.38
N SER A 135 -2.88 30.59 -5.62
CA SER A 135 -4.29 30.74 -5.99
C SER A 135 -4.47 31.32 -7.41
N ARG A 136 -3.45 31.96 -7.96
CA ARG A 136 -3.46 32.63 -9.27
C ARG A 136 -2.41 32.05 -10.20
N LEU A 137 -2.70 32.07 -11.49
CA LEU A 137 -1.81 31.53 -12.53
C LEU A 137 -0.50 32.32 -12.65
N ASP A 138 -0.57 33.67 -12.61
CA ASP A 138 0.60 34.55 -12.66
C ASP A 138 1.57 34.29 -11.51
N GLU A 139 1.08 34.19 -10.26
CA GLU A 139 1.85 33.82 -9.09
C GLU A 139 2.50 32.45 -9.25
N SER A 140 1.77 31.50 -9.85
CA SER A 140 2.29 30.14 -10.07
C SER A 140 3.40 30.10 -11.11
N ILE A 141 3.34 30.94 -12.14
CA ILE A 141 4.39 31.07 -13.17
C ILE A 141 5.66 31.69 -12.55
N GLU A 142 5.52 32.79 -11.84
CA GLU A 142 6.66 33.44 -11.17
C GLU A 142 7.39 32.49 -10.20
N LEU A 143 6.60 31.72 -9.43
CA LEU A 143 7.16 30.74 -8.50
C LEU A 143 7.83 29.59 -9.24
N ALA A 144 7.23 29.05 -10.31
CA ALA A 144 7.80 27.98 -11.09
C ALA A 144 9.11 28.39 -11.80
N ASP A 145 9.18 29.63 -12.30
CA ASP A 145 10.38 30.18 -12.91
C ASP A 145 11.51 30.34 -11.87
N LYS A 146 11.15 30.75 -10.64
CA LYS A 146 12.11 30.86 -9.53
C LYS A 146 12.64 29.49 -9.08
N ILE A 147 11.75 28.50 -8.92
CA ILE A 147 12.11 27.12 -8.49
C ILE A 147 12.88 26.39 -9.60
N GLY A 148 12.59 26.71 -10.85
CA GLY A 148 13.09 26.02 -12.05
C GLY A 148 12.30 24.76 -12.36
N TYR A 149 11.96 24.58 -13.64
CA TYR A 149 11.29 23.37 -14.14
C TYR A 149 12.21 22.14 -14.05
N PRO A 150 11.66 20.91 -13.95
CA PRO A 150 10.24 20.60 -13.82
C PRO A 150 9.69 20.93 -12.43
N VAL A 151 8.39 21.25 -12.39
CA VAL A 151 7.63 21.46 -11.14
C VAL A 151 6.44 20.51 -11.11
N ILE A 152 5.89 20.28 -9.90
CA ILE A 152 4.68 19.48 -9.73
C ILE A 152 3.56 20.33 -9.12
N LEU A 153 2.36 20.17 -9.66
CA LEU A 153 1.15 20.82 -9.17
C LEU A 153 0.29 19.80 -8.43
N LYS A 154 -0.15 20.16 -7.22
CA LYS A 154 -0.91 19.29 -6.30
C LYS A 154 -2.12 20.02 -5.74
N ALA A 155 -3.22 19.33 -5.41
CA ALA A 155 -4.24 19.89 -4.53
C ALA A 155 -3.68 20.09 -3.11
N THR A 156 -3.96 21.21 -2.48
CA THR A 156 -3.49 21.50 -1.10
C THR A 156 -4.12 20.56 -0.08
N LYS A 157 -5.42 20.30 -0.22
CA LYS A 157 -6.15 19.29 0.56
C LYS A 157 -6.30 18.02 -0.30
N GLY A 158 -5.88 16.87 0.19
CA GLY A 158 -6.00 15.60 -0.49
C GLY A 158 -4.78 14.71 -0.30
N GLY A 159 -5.00 13.39 -0.34
CA GLY A 159 -4.01 12.33 -0.17
C GLY A 159 -4.04 11.31 -1.31
N GLY A 160 -3.20 10.28 -1.23
CA GLY A 160 -3.22 9.14 -2.15
C GLY A 160 -2.76 9.42 -3.57
N GLY A 161 -1.95 10.48 -3.80
CA GLY A 161 -1.35 10.74 -5.11
C GLY A 161 -2.31 11.19 -6.21
N ARG A 162 -3.57 11.52 -5.90
CA ARG A 162 -4.56 12.01 -6.87
C ARG A 162 -4.35 13.49 -7.20
N GLY A 163 -4.54 13.85 -8.47
CA GLY A 163 -4.43 15.24 -8.91
C GLY A 163 -3.00 15.79 -8.98
N LEU A 164 -1.98 14.92 -8.99
CA LEU A 164 -0.59 15.30 -9.19
C LEU A 164 -0.29 15.47 -10.68
N ARG A 165 0.35 16.58 -11.06
CA ARG A 165 0.75 16.86 -12.44
C ARG A 165 2.18 17.38 -12.48
N ALA A 166 3.09 16.56 -13.01
CA ALA A 166 4.44 17.00 -13.34
C ALA A 166 4.38 17.91 -14.61
N LEU A 167 5.04 19.03 -14.56
CA LEU A 167 4.99 20.10 -15.58
C LEU A 167 6.41 20.48 -15.95
N ASN A 168 6.77 20.29 -17.21
CA ASN A 168 8.13 20.51 -17.71
C ASN A 168 8.34 21.94 -18.22
N THR A 169 7.25 22.63 -18.55
CA THR A 169 7.31 23.98 -19.16
C THR A 169 6.21 24.90 -18.60
N VAL A 170 6.41 26.20 -18.80
CA VAL A 170 5.37 27.22 -18.50
C VAL A 170 4.07 26.96 -19.28
N ASN A 171 4.17 26.40 -20.49
CA ASN A 171 2.98 26.09 -21.29
C ASN A 171 2.17 24.93 -20.68
N ASP A 172 2.84 23.94 -20.11
CA ASP A 172 2.18 22.83 -19.38
C ASP A 172 1.46 23.39 -18.14
N LEU A 173 2.11 24.32 -17.43
CA LEU A 173 1.52 24.96 -16.25
C LEU A 173 0.26 25.76 -16.64
N LYS A 174 0.32 26.59 -17.68
CA LYS A 174 -0.85 27.36 -18.18
C LYS A 174 -2.04 26.47 -18.53
N LYS A 175 -1.79 25.33 -19.20
CA LYS A 175 -2.83 24.36 -19.58
C LYS A 175 -3.44 23.65 -18.37
N SER A 176 -2.62 23.31 -17.38
CA SER A 176 -2.99 22.43 -16.27
C SER A 176 -3.57 23.17 -15.07
N PHE A 177 -3.23 24.44 -14.84
CA PHE A 177 -3.55 25.17 -13.61
C PHE A 177 -5.05 25.20 -13.30
N ASN A 178 -5.86 25.66 -14.24
CA ASN A 178 -7.32 25.77 -14.06
C ASN A 178 -8.00 24.40 -13.95
N ILE A 179 -7.45 23.39 -14.62
CA ILE A 179 -7.96 22.01 -14.53
C ILE A 179 -7.71 21.50 -13.11
N SER A 180 -6.49 21.65 -12.60
CA SER A 180 -6.11 21.20 -11.25
C SER A 180 -6.91 21.94 -10.16
N LYS A 181 -7.19 23.24 -10.32
CA LYS A 181 -8.07 23.98 -9.40
C LYS A 181 -9.49 23.41 -9.36
N LYS A 182 -10.08 23.13 -10.53
CA LYS A 182 -11.43 22.53 -10.62
C LYS A 182 -11.48 21.14 -10.01
N GLU A 183 -10.47 20.32 -10.28
CA GLU A 183 -10.36 18.98 -9.69
C GLU A 183 -10.19 19.04 -8.15
N ALA A 184 -9.39 19.99 -7.65
CA ALA A 184 -9.21 20.19 -6.22
C ALA A 184 -10.51 20.65 -5.55
N ALA A 185 -11.25 21.59 -6.17
CA ALA A 185 -12.54 22.04 -5.66
C ALA A 185 -13.58 20.90 -5.61
N SER A 186 -13.69 20.12 -6.68
CA SER A 186 -14.67 19.03 -6.76
C SER A 186 -14.36 17.85 -5.85
N SER A 187 -13.08 17.52 -5.68
CA SER A 187 -12.66 16.34 -4.92
C SER A 187 -12.43 16.62 -3.43
N PHE A 188 -12.05 17.85 -3.07
CA PHE A 188 -11.60 18.19 -1.72
C PHE A 188 -12.25 19.45 -1.14
N GLY A 189 -13.18 20.06 -1.86
CA GLY A 189 -13.90 21.27 -1.41
C GLY A 189 -13.05 22.53 -1.31
N SER A 190 -11.86 22.56 -1.92
CA SER A 190 -10.95 23.72 -1.93
C SER A 190 -10.26 23.83 -3.29
N ASP A 191 -10.27 25.01 -3.88
CA ASP A 191 -9.63 25.31 -5.18
C ASP A 191 -8.15 25.68 -5.07
N LYS A 192 -7.58 25.62 -3.86
CA LYS A 192 -6.18 25.92 -3.62
C LYS A 192 -5.28 24.80 -4.10
N VAL A 193 -4.22 25.19 -4.80
CA VAL A 193 -3.20 24.28 -5.34
C VAL A 193 -1.83 24.63 -4.77
N TYR A 194 -1.00 23.61 -4.66
CA TYR A 194 0.38 23.72 -4.19
C TYR A 194 1.32 23.42 -5.35
N ILE A 195 2.27 24.28 -5.64
CA ILE A 195 3.32 24.06 -6.64
C ILE A 195 4.65 23.86 -5.93
N GLU A 196 5.44 22.87 -6.38
CA GLU A 196 6.75 22.62 -5.81
C GLU A 196 7.72 22.06 -6.85
N LYS A 197 9.02 22.06 -6.52
CA LYS A 197 10.05 21.37 -7.31
C LYS A 197 9.69 19.92 -7.50
N TYR A 198 9.68 19.45 -8.73
CA TYR A 198 9.55 18.04 -9.03
C TYR A 198 10.91 17.35 -8.90
N ILE A 199 10.98 16.35 -8.04
CA ILE A 199 12.16 15.49 -7.90
C ILE A 199 12.03 14.36 -8.91
N GLU A 200 12.91 14.34 -9.91
CA GLU A 200 12.84 13.37 -11.01
C GLU A 200 13.45 12.03 -10.61
N ASN A 201 12.69 10.95 -10.86
CA ASN A 201 13.13 9.58 -10.64
C ASN A 201 13.78 9.37 -9.24
N PRO A 202 13.10 9.75 -8.15
CA PRO A 202 13.59 9.51 -6.81
C PRO A 202 13.33 8.06 -6.39
N ARG A 203 13.94 7.64 -5.30
CA ARG A 203 13.42 6.54 -4.51
C ARG A 203 12.35 7.03 -3.56
N HIS A 204 11.37 6.18 -3.29
CA HIS A 204 10.33 6.42 -2.30
C HIS A 204 10.64 5.54 -1.09
N ILE A 205 11.09 6.15 -0.02
CA ILE A 205 11.49 5.47 1.21
C ILE A 205 10.69 6.03 2.37
N GLU A 206 10.27 5.15 3.27
CA GLU A 206 9.42 5.53 4.39
C GLU A 206 9.89 4.87 5.69
N VAL A 207 9.60 5.50 6.82
CA VAL A 207 9.97 5.00 8.15
C VAL A 207 8.72 4.68 8.95
N GLN A 208 8.63 3.44 9.44
CA GLN A 208 7.55 3.01 10.33
C GLN A 208 7.79 3.54 11.74
N ILE A 209 6.80 4.25 12.27
CA ILE A 209 6.82 4.82 13.62
C ILE A 209 5.71 4.20 14.48
N LEU A 210 6.00 4.04 15.76
CA LEU A 210 5.03 3.84 16.82
C LEU A 210 5.24 4.94 17.87
N GLY A 211 4.18 5.60 18.25
CA GLY A 211 4.18 6.65 19.26
C GLY A 211 3.19 6.36 20.37
N ASP A 212 3.56 6.72 21.59
CA ASP A 212 2.67 6.68 22.74
C ASP A 212 2.70 8.03 23.45
N LYS A 213 1.61 8.76 23.34
CA LYS A 213 1.48 10.09 23.92
C LYS A 213 1.55 10.07 25.44
N SER A 214 1.07 9.00 26.08
CA SER A 214 1.03 8.90 27.55
C SER A 214 2.42 8.86 28.16
N SER A 215 3.34 8.14 27.51
CA SER A 215 4.74 8.02 27.92
C SER A 215 5.67 9.00 27.19
N SER A 216 5.16 9.73 26.20
CA SER A 216 5.95 10.52 25.24
C SER A 216 7.02 9.69 24.51
N ASN A 217 6.83 8.36 24.44
CA ASN A 217 7.75 7.45 23.78
C ASN A 217 7.45 7.39 22.28
N ILE A 218 8.46 7.57 21.45
CA ILE A 218 8.39 7.42 19.99
C ILE A 218 9.55 6.55 19.55
N ILE A 219 9.22 5.42 18.93
CA ILE A 219 10.16 4.46 18.38
C ILE A 219 9.95 4.27 16.89
N HIS A 220 10.97 3.73 16.23
CA HIS A 220 10.88 3.31 14.82
C HIS A 220 11.05 1.80 14.69
N LEU A 221 10.47 1.24 13.62
CA LEU A 221 10.60 -0.17 13.26
C LEU A 221 11.41 -0.36 11.96
N GLY A 222 12.26 0.61 11.61
CA GLY A 222 13.03 0.62 10.36
C GLY A 222 12.28 1.26 9.19
N GLU A 223 12.91 1.19 8.03
CA GLU A 223 12.40 1.77 6.79
C GLU A 223 11.90 0.70 5.83
N ARG A 224 11.07 1.16 4.86
CA ARG A 224 10.60 0.38 3.70
C ARG A 224 10.93 1.14 2.42
N GLU A 225 11.31 0.41 1.40
CA GLU A 225 11.49 0.89 0.02
C GLU A 225 10.21 0.65 -0.77
N CYS A 226 9.59 1.71 -1.30
CA CYS A 226 8.30 1.69 -1.97
C CYS A 226 8.35 2.29 -3.39
N SER A 227 9.50 2.26 -4.05
CA SER A 227 9.73 2.92 -5.33
C SER A 227 9.02 2.27 -6.50
N ILE A 228 8.69 0.97 -6.42
CA ILE A 228 7.98 0.30 -7.51
C ILE A 228 6.49 0.56 -7.37
N GLN A 229 6.06 1.60 -8.08
CA GLN A 229 4.70 2.11 -8.01
C GLN A 229 4.20 2.58 -9.37
N ARG A 230 2.90 2.55 -9.57
CA ARG A 230 2.23 3.08 -10.74
C ARG A 230 1.20 4.13 -10.36
N ARG A 231 1.32 5.33 -10.93
CA ARG A 231 0.44 6.47 -10.60
C ARG A 231 0.33 6.69 -9.08
N ASN A 232 1.47 6.61 -8.39
CA ASN A 232 1.60 6.71 -6.94
C ASN A 232 0.90 5.58 -6.13
N GLN A 233 0.53 4.48 -6.77
CA GLN A 233 0.09 3.26 -6.11
C GLN A 233 1.25 2.28 -6.04
N LYS A 234 1.67 1.95 -4.84
CA LYS A 234 2.75 0.99 -4.55
C LYS A 234 2.32 -0.40 -5.02
N LEU A 235 3.25 -1.15 -5.61
CA LEU A 235 3.01 -2.51 -6.14
C LEU A 235 3.97 -3.55 -5.59
N ILE A 236 5.24 -3.16 -5.37
CA ILE A 236 6.26 -4.00 -4.72
C ILE A 236 6.95 -3.14 -3.67
N GLU A 237 7.02 -3.63 -2.47
CA GLU A 237 7.70 -3.01 -1.33
C GLU A 237 8.73 -3.97 -0.75
N GLU A 238 9.85 -3.45 -0.24
CA GLU A 238 10.86 -4.26 0.43
C GLU A 238 11.42 -3.57 1.68
N THR A 239 11.94 -4.35 2.58
CA THR A 239 12.65 -3.87 3.78
C THR A 239 13.79 -4.84 4.15
N PRO A 240 14.98 -4.32 4.50
CA PRO A 240 15.42 -2.92 4.40
C PRO A 240 15.63 -2.47 2.95
N SER A 241 15.70 -1.15 2.73
CA SER A 241 16.01 -0.57 1.43
C SER A 241 17.41 -0.96 0.95
N SER A 242 17.49 -1.41 -0.32
CA SER A 242 18.77 -1.72 -0.97
C SER A 242 19.58 -0.47 -1.35
N ALA A 243 18.99 0.72 -1.25
CA ALA A 243 19.62 1.99 -1.65
C ALA A 243 20.40 2.67 -0.54
N LEU A 244 20.16 2.31 0.73
CA LEU A 244 20.70 3.02 1.88
C LEU A 244 21.89 2.31 2.49
N THR A 245 22.96 3.07 2.76
CA THR A 245 23.99 2.66 3.71
C THR A 245 23.48 2.81 5.13
N ASP A 246 24.18 2.25 6.12
CA ASP A 246 23.79 2.36 7.52
C ASP A 246 23.78 3.83 7.98
N GLU A 247 24.73 4.64 7.56
CA GLU A 247 24.79 6.07 7.90
C GLU A 247 23.62 6.86 7.32
N THR A 248 23.24 6.57 6.06
CA THR A 248 22.09 7.25 5.42
C THR A 248 20.77 6.77 6.02
N ARG A 249 20.68 5.50 6.41
CA ARG A 249 19.53 4.95 7.13
C ARG A 249 19.34 5.62 8.49
N ASP A 250 20.41 5.75 9.26
CA ASP A 250 20.40 6.43 10.57
C ASP A 250 19.97 7.89 10.44
N LEU A 251 20.44 8.60 9.42
CA LEU A 251 20.04 9.97 9.15
C LEU A 251 18.52 10.05 8.85
N LEU A 252 18.02 9.20 7.98
CA LEU A 252 16.61 9.11 7.64
C LEU A 252 15.74 8.87 8.88
N ILE A 253 16.12 7.88 9.68
CA ILE A 253 15.42 7.51 10.91
C ILE A 253 15.39 8.66 11.90
N LYS A 254 16.54 9.34 12.12
CA LYS A 254 16.61 10.51 13.01
C LYS A 254 15.66 11.61 12.57
N MET A 255 15.62 11.93 11.28
CA MET A 255 14.66 12.91 10.75
C MET A 255 13.21 12.49 11.00
N ALA A 256 12.85 11.25 10.68
CA ALA A 256 11.49 10.75 10.85
C ALA A 256 11.04 10.78 12.33
N VAL A 257 11.86 10.28 13.24
CA VAL A 257 11.58 10.29 14.68
C VAL A 257 11.45 11.72 15.20
N SER A 258 12.32 12.64 14.76
CA SER A 258 12.29 14.04 15.19
C SER A 258 11.01 14.75 14.73
N ILE A 259 10.58 14.51 13.48
CA ILE A 259 9.30 15.05 12.95
C ILE A 259 8.14 14.55 13.81
N MET A 260 8.10 13.25 14.12
CA MET A 260 7.00 12.65 14.89
C MET A 260 6.99 13.13 16.35
N LYS A 261 8.15 13.37 16.94
CA LYS A 261 8.27 13.99 18.28
C LYS A 261 7.74 15.41 18.30
N GLU A 262 8.06 16.21 17.28
CA GLU A 262 7.59 17.60 17.18
C GLU A 262 6.08 17.72 17.16
N ILE A 263 5.39 16.81 16.44
CA ILE A 263 3.92 16.78 16.37
C ILE A 263 3.27 16.00 17.51
N LYS A 264 4.07 15.46 18.46
CA LYS A 264 3.60 14.61 19.57
C LYS A 264 2.72 13.47 19.07
N TYR A 265 3.26 12.73 18.10
CA TYR A 265 2.55 11.65 17.42
C TYR A 265 2.15 10.55 18.40
N ASP A 266 1.00 9.95 18.19
CA ASP A 266 0.49 8.79 18.93
C ASP A 266 -0.01 7.69 17.99
N ASN A 267 0.09 6.44 18.41
CA ASN A 267 -0.25 5.22 17.69
C ASN A 267 0.70 4.93 16.51
N ALA A 268 0.27 4.10 15.53
CA ALA A 268 1.09 3.73 14.38
C ALA A 268 0.99 4.75 13.25
N GLY A 269 2.12 5.08 12.65
CA GLY A 269 2.21 5.98 11.51
C GLY A 269 3.50 5.82 10.73
N THR A 270 3.58 6.50 9.61
CA THR A 270 4.72 6.41 8.69
C THR A 270 5.10 7.79 8.19
N VAL A 271 6.40 8.07 8.13
CA VAL A 271 6.95 9.29 7.52
C VAL A 271 7.56 8.92 6.18
N GLU A 272 7.07 9.52 5.10
CA GLU A 272 7.50 9.24 3.73
C GLU A 272 8.48 10.28 3.22
N PHE A 273 9.50 9.81 2.50
CA PHE A 273 10.55 10.63 1.91
C PHE A 273 10.81 10.24 0.46
N LEU A 274 11.20 11.23 -0.33
CA LEU A 274 11.86 11.00 -1.60
C LEU A 274 13.37 11.05 -1.38
N TYR A 275 14.08 10.03 -1.87
CA TYR A 275 15.54 9.96 -1.80
C TYR A 275 16.15 10.12 -3.19
N LYS A 276 17.01 11.11 -3.36
CA LYS A 276 17.70 11.38 -4.62
C LYS A 276 19.08 11.97 -4.36
N ASP A 277 20.09 11.44 -5.02
CA ASP A 277 21.48 11.94 -5.01
C ASP A 277 22.02 12.21 -3.59
N GLY A 278 21.80 11.25 -2.67
CA GLY A 278 22.23 11.33 -1.28
C GLY A 278 21.38 12.23 -0.38
N LYS A 279 20.29 12.80 -0.87
CA LYS A 279 19.42 13.71 -0.11
C LYS A 279 18.02 13.13 0.07
N PHE A 280 17.48 13.31 1.26
CA PHE A 280 16.07 13.01 1.57
C PHE A 280 15.25 14.29 1.47
N TYR A 281 14.07 14.19 0.90
CA TYR A 281 13.06 15.25 0.86
C TYR A 281 11.79 14.72 1.51
N PHE A 282 11.37 15.32 2.61
CA PHE A 282 10.11 14.97 3.26
C PHE A 282 8.94 15.10 2.28
N MET A 283 8.08 14.08 2.25
CA MET A 283 6.91 14.04 1.37
C MET A 283 5.61 14.23 2.15
N GLU A 284 5.30 13.32 3.06
CA GLU A 284 4.09 13.34 3.87
C GLU A 284 4.18 12.42 5.11
N ILE A 285 3.19 12.54 5.99
CA ILE A 285 2.96 11.64 7.11
C ILE A 285 1.67 10.89 6.83
N ASN A 286 1.73 9.55 6.85
CA ASN A 286 0.54 8.71 6.83
C ASN A 286 0.20 8.33 8.26
N SER A 287 -0.89 8.90 8.77
CA SER A 287 -1.29 8.78 10.17
C SER A 287 -2.21 7.59 10.42
N ARG A 288 -1.75 6.43 10.01
CA ARG A 288 -2.45 5.13 10.08
C ARG A 288 -1.48 3.98 9.85
N ILE A 289 -1.98 2.78 10.01
CA ILE A 289 -1.27 1.60 9.50
C ILE A 289 -1.19 1.64 7.97
N GLN A 290 -0.07 1.21 7.40
CA GLN A 290 0.12 1.12 5.95
C GLN A 290 -0.29 -0.27 5.42
N VAL A 291 -0.59 -0.38 4.12
CA VAL A 291 -0.86 -1.66 3.46
C VAL A 291 0.33 -2.60 3.63
N GLU A 292 1.53 -2.07 3.42
CA GLU A 292 2.84 -2.73 3.44
C GLU A 292 3.44 -2.93 4.84
N HIS A 293 2.64 -2.74 5.91
CA HIS A 293 3.12 -2.94 7.29
C HIS A 293 3.68 -4.35 7.53
N ALA A 294 3.16 -5.33 6.79
CA ALA A 294 3.49 -6.73 6.98
C ALA A 294 4.99 -7.03 6.76
N ILE A 295 5.68 -6.35 5.83
CA ILE A 295 7.13 -6.57 5.63
C ILE A 295 7.95 -6.13 6.83
N THR A 296 7.55 -5.05 7.52
CA THR A 296 8.17 -4.61 8.76
C THR A 296 7.95 -5.64 9.88
N GLU A 297 6.76 -6.21 9.98
CA GLU A 297 6.44 -7.28 10.94
C GLU A 297 7.30 -8.51 10.72
N GLU A 298 7.50 -8.93 9.45
CA GLU A 298 8.33 -10.09 9.10
C GLU A 298 9.80 -9.95 9.51
N VAL A 299 10.39 -8.76 9.41
CA VAL A 299 11.80 -8.56 9.76
C VAL A 299 12.01 -8.22 11.23
N THR A 300 11.02 -7.61 11.92
CA THR A 300 11.15 -7.21 13.32
C THR A 300 10.54 -8.20 14.30
N GLY A 301 9.59 -9.02 13.85
CA GLY A 301 8.79 -9.89 14.71
C GLY A 301 7.77 -9.14 15.56
N ILE A 302 7.52 -7.85 15.29
CA ILE A 302 6.58 -7.01 16.06
C ILE A 302 5.26 -6.91 15.30
N ASP A 303 4.15 -7.32 15.95
CA ASP A 303 2.79 -7.16 15.44
C ASP A 303 2.34 -5.70 15.62
N ILE A 304 2.29 -4.92 14.52
CA ILE A 304 1.96 -3.50 14.56
C ILE A 304 0.50 -3.26 14.97
N VAL A 305 -0.43 -4.14 14.58
CA VAL A 305 -1.83 -4.05 15.00
C VAL A 305 -1.99 -4.32 16.49
N GLU A 306 -1.21 -5.25 17.05
CA GLU A 306 -1.14 -5.48 18.50
C GLU A 306 -0.70 -4.20 19.22
N GLN A 307 0.37 -3.54 18.74
CA GLN A 307 0.84 -2.29 19.32
C GLN A 307 -0.20 -1.16 19.22
N GLN A 308 -0.95 -1.09 18.11
CA GLN A 308 -2.04 -0.13 17.97
C GLN A 308 -3.13 -0.33 19.04
N LEU A 309 -3.52 -1.59 19.28
CA LEU A 309 -4.52 -1.96 20.29
C LEU A 309 -4.00 -1.73 21.71
N ASP A 310 -2.76 -2.09 22.00
CA ASP A 310 -2.16 -1.91 23.33
C ASP A 310 -2.04 -0.43 23.70
N ILE A 311 -1.58 0.42 22.77
CA ILE A 311 -1.52 1.87 22.98
C ILE A 311 -2.93 2.44 23.20
N ALA A 312 -3.89 2.09 22.35
CA ALA A 312 -5.26 2.60 22.44
C ALA A 312 -6.01 2.12 23.69
N SER A 313 -5.74 0.90 24.17
CA SER A 313 -6.36 0.34 25.38
C SER A 313 -5.74 0.85 26.69
N GLY A 314 -4.69 1.69 26.62
CA GLY A 314 -4.02 2.25 27.77
C GLY A 314 -2.93 1.38 28.38
N LYS A 315 -2.59 0.23 27.77
CA LYS A 315 -1.40 -0.54 28.16
C LYS A 315 -0.10 0.19 27.81
N GLY A 316 -0.16 1.07 26.80
CA GLY A 316 0.96 1.87 26.34
C GLY A 316 1.95 1.10 25.45
N LEU A 317 2.98 1.82 24.99
CA LEU A 317 4.07 1.29 24.17
C LEU A 317 5.19 0.76 25.07
N LEU A 318 5.21 -0.55 25.30
CA LEU A 318 6.18 -1.22 26.19
C LEU A 318 7.48 -1.60 25.48
N LEU A 319 7.59 -1.36 24.18
CA LEU A 319 8.78 -1.65 23.39
C LEU A 319 9.88 -0.63 23.67
N GLU A 320 11.11 -1.12 23.82
CA GLU A 320 12.32 -0.31 23.96
C GLU A 320 13.10 -0.34 22.64
N GLN A 321 13.52 0.83 22.14
CA GLN A 321 14.16 0.96 20.82
C GLN A 321 15.40 0.09 20.64
N ASP A 322 16.25 -0.01 21.65
CA ASP A 322 17.51 -0.78 21.63
C ASP A 322 17.31 -2.29 21.58
N LYS A 323 16.13 -2.75 21.96
CA LYS A 323 15.72 -4.17 21.88
C LYS A 323 15.16 -4.58 20.53
N ILE A 324 14.78 -3.61 19.69
CA ILE A 324 14.22 -3.85 18.37
C ILE A 324 15.36 -4.13 17.38
N LYS A 325 15.36 -5.31 16.79
CA LYS A 325 16.38 -5.73 15.82
C LYS A 325 15.70 -6.31 14.58
N ALA A 326 15.81 -5.63 13.47
CA ALA A 326 15.42 -6.18 12.19
C ALA A 326 16.39 -7.31 11.77
N LYS A 327 15.84 -8.42 11.24
CA LYS A 327 16.60 -9.57 10.78
C LYS A 327 16.15 -10.01 9.40
N GLY A 328 17.11 -10.25 8.52
CA GLY A 328 16.82 -10.73 7.18
C GLY A 328 16.30 -9.64 6.25
N HIS A 329 15.45 -10.04 5.33
CA HIS A 329 14.87 -9.18 4.30
C HIS A 329 13.46 -9.65 3.98
N ALA A 330 12.54 -8.73 3.78
CA ALA A 330 11.16 -9.06 3.36
C ALA A 330 10.75 -8.26 2.13
N ILE A 331 9.93 -8.88 1.29
CA ILE A 331 9.35 -8.28 0.08
C ILE A 331 7.85 -8.52 0.10
N GLU A 332 7.06 -7.51 -0.22
CA GLU A 332 5.61 -7.62 -0.46
C GLU A 332 5.33 -7.40 -1.94
N CYS A 333 4.42 -8.21 -2.50
CA CYS A 333 3.81 -8.00 -3.81
C CYS A 333 2.29 -7.85 -3.64
N ARG A 334 1.74 -6.73 -4.11
CA ARG A 334 0.29 -6.49 -4.10
C ARG A 334 -0.36 -7.14 -5.30
N ILE A 335 -1.19 -8.12 -5.06
CA ILE A 335 -1.93 -8.80 -6.11
C ILE A 335 -3.27 -8.11 -6.32
N ASN A 336 -3.43 -7.46 -7.45
CA ASN A 336 -4.63 -6.70 -7.81
C ASN A 336 -5.43 -7.39 -8.90
N ALA A 337 -6.75 -7.20 -8.90
CA ALA A 337 -7.65 -7.55 -10.01
C ALA A 337 -7.51 -6.54 -11.14
N GLU A 338 -6.40 -6.60 -11.86
CA GLU A 338 -6.02 -5.67 -12.91
C GLU A 338 -5.37 -6.40 -14.09
N ASN A 339 -5.53 -5.83 -15.27
CA ASN A 339 -4.73 -6.26 -16.41
C ASN A 339 -3.25 -6.02 -16.13
N PRO A 340 -2.36 -7.02 -16.21
CA PRO A 340 -0.95 -6.90 -15.79
C PRO A 340 -0.10 -5.93 -16.64
N PHE A 341 -0.60 -5.50 -17.81
CA PHE A 341 0.11 -4.58 -18.72
C PHE A 341 -0.43 -3.15 -18.66
N THR A 342 -1.76 -3.01 -18.69
CA THR A 342 -2.41 -1.68 -18.69
C THR A 342 -2.75 -1.22 -17.29
N PHE A 343 -2.80 -2.14 -16.33
CA PHE A 343 -3.28 -1.97 -14.95
C PHE A 343 -4.71 -1.41 -14.90
N THR A 344 -5.49 -1.73 -15.88
CA THR A 344 -6.92 -1.42 -15.87
C THR A 344 -7.61 -2.37 -14.90
N PRO A 345 -8.45 -1.87 -13.98
CA PRO A 345 -9.22 -2.73 -13.09
C PRO A 345 -10.08 -3.73 -13.86
N CYS A 346 -10.07 -4.97 -13.42
CA CYS A 346 -10.80 -6.08 -14.02
C CYS A 346 -11.62 -6.82 -12.95
N PRO A 347 -12.70 -6.22 -12.43
CA PRO A 347 -13.60 -6.90 -11.50
C PRO A 347 -14.25 -8.09 -12.18
N GLY A 348 -14.64 -9.10 -11.40
CA GLY A 348 -15.25 -10.32 -11.92
C GLY A 348 -15.32 -11.41 -10.85
N THR A 349 -15.69 -12.62 -11.26
CA THR A 349 -15.79 -13.76 -10.34
C THR A 349 -14.53 -14.61 -10.36
N VAL A 350 -13.93 -14.78 -9.20
CA VAL A 350 -12.80 -15.69 -8.98
C VAL A 350 -13.28 -17.14 -9.12
N LYS A 351 -12.99 -17.80 -10.23
CA LYS A 351 -13.39 -19.20 -10.44
C LYS A 351 -12.61 -20.15 -9.54
N GLN A 352 -11.29 -19.92 -9.40
CA GLN A 352 -10.43 -20.72 -8.55
C GLN A 352 -9.41 -19.83 -7.84
N PHE A 353 -9.21 -20.09 -6.59
CA PHE A 353 -8.18 -19.48 -5.75
C PHE A 353 -7.43 -20.58 -4.98
N LEU A 354 -6.12 -20.66 -5.22
CA LEU A 354 -5.22 -21.57 -4.50
C LEU A 354 -3.99 -20.76 -4.07
N ALA A 355 -3.77 -20.69 -2.79
CA ALA A 355 -2.58 -20.08 -2.19
C ALA A 355 -1.56 -21.18 -1.82
N PRO A 356 -0.24 -20.91 -1.91
CA PRO A 356 0.77 -21.84 -1.43
C PRO A 356 0.55 -22.15 0.06
N LYS A 357 0.61 -23.43 0.42
CA LYS A 357 0.42 -23.88 1.81
C LYS A 357 1.78 -24.24 2.43
N ASN A 358 1.88 -24.03 3.74
CA ASN A 358 2.97 -24.57 4.58
C ASN A 358 4.40 -24.07 4.21
N ASN A 359 4.53 -22.86 3.68
CA ASN A 359 5.84 -22.24 3.52
C ASN A 359 6.03 -21.18 4.62
N LYS A 360 6.88 -21.47 5.60
CA LYS A 360 7.17 -20.56 6.73
C LYS A 360 7.80 -19.21 6.34
N ASN A 361 8.32 -19.14 5.12
CA ASN A 361 8.94 -17.93 4.58
C ASN A 361 7.97 -17.11 3.73
N ILE A 362 6.69 -17.53 3.65
CA ILE A 362 5.65 -16.87 2.88
C ILE A 362 4.43 -16.61 3.76
N ARG A 363 4.06 -15.35 3.86
CA ARG A 363 2.81 -14.88 4.45
C ARG A 363 1.87 -14.41 3.35
N ILE A 364 0.58 -14.68 3.48
CA ILE A 364 -0.44 -14.25 2.55
C ILE A 364 -1.58 -13.61 3.34
N ASP A 365 -1.75 -12.30 3.15
CA ASP A 365 -2.89 -11.57 3.68
C ASP A 365 -3.91 -11.39 2.55
N SER A 366 -5.07 -12.05 2.66
CA SER A 366 -6.07 -12.07 1.57
C SER A 366 -7.48 -12.27 2.09
N SER A 367 -8.44 -11.70 1.37
CA SER A 367 -9.87 -11.95 1.58
C SER A 367 -10.51 -12.76 0.45
N LEU A 368 -9.69 -13.41 -0.40
CA LEU A 368 -10.15 -14.19 -1.55
C LEU A 368 -10.60 -15.60 -1.18
N TYR A 369 -11.55 -16.11 -1.96
CA TYR A 369 -11.92 -17.52 -2.02
C TYR A 369 -12.50 -17.86 -3.40
N SER A 370 -12.53 -19.13 -3.76
CA SER A 370 -13.13 -19.58 -5.03
C SER A 370 -14.63 -19.35 -5.03
N GLY A 371 -15.15 -18.65 -6.04
CA GLY A 371 -16.53 -18.21 -6.15
C GLY A 371 -16.78 -16.76 -5.72
N TYR A 372 -15.76 -16.05 -5.20
CA TYR A 372 -15.92 -14.65 -4.79
C TYR A 372 -16.11 -13.74 -6.00
N ALA A 373 -17.19 -12.94 -5.99
CA ALA A 373 -17.42 -11.88 -6.95
C ALA A 373 -16.79 -10.57 -6.42
N ILE A 374 -15.78 -10.05 -7.13
CA ILE A 374 -15.08 -8.82 -6.75
C ILE A 374 -15.96 -7.63 -7.09
N PRO A 375 -16.34 -6.81 -6.09
CA PRO A 375 -17.17 -5.64 -6.34
C PRO A 375 -16.41 -4.57 -7.11
N PRO A 376 -17.02 -3.90 -8.09
CA PRO A 376 -16.37 -2.85 -8.89
C PRO A 376 -16.32 -1.49 -8.17
N PHE A 377 -16.82 -1.39 -6.95
CA PHE A 377 -17.00 -0.13 -6.22
C PHE A 377 -15.80 0.27 -5.36
N TYR A 378 -14.85 -0.64 -5.15
CA TYR A 378 -13.72 -0.47 -4.24
C TYR A 378 -12.39 -0.65 -4.98
N ASP A 379 -11.27 -0.60 -4.24
CA ASP A 379 -9.96 -0.86 -4.82
C ASP A 379 -9.84 -2.29 -5.37
N SER A 380 -8.83 -2.49 -6.20
CA SER A 380 -8.57 -3.75 -6.91
C SER A 380 -7.73 -4.75 -6.10
N LEU A 381 -7.29 -4.40 -4.88
CA LEU A 381 -6.41 -5.25 -4.07
C LEU A 381 -7.11 -6.55 -3.67
N LEU A 382 -6.51 -7.67 -4.01
CA LEU A 382 -7.01 -9.01 -3.75
C LEU A 382 -6.27 -9.72 -2.62
N ALA A 383 -4.95 -9.58 -2.64
CA ALA A 383 -4.04 -10.23 -1.71
C ALA A 383 -2.72 -9.48 -1.64
N LYS A 384 -2.03 -9.64 -0.52
CA LYS A 384 -0.63 -9.32 -0.36
C LYS A 384 0.12 -10.64 -0.18
N ILE A 385 1.16 -10.84 -0.98
CA ILE A 385 2.09 -11.95 -0.80
C ILE A 385 3.35 -11.34 -0.21
N ILE A 386 3.76 -11.82 0.94
CA ILE A 386 4.93 -11.36 1.65
C ILE A 386 5.92 -12.52 1.75
N SER A 387 7.13 -12.32 1.26
CA SER A 387 8.23 -13.26 1.44
C SER A 387 9.23 -12.72 2.44
N ASN A 388 9.83 -13.62 3.21
CA ASN A 388 11.00 -13.31 4.02
C ASN A 388 12.18 -14.22 3.66
N GLY A 389 13.40 -13.79 3.96
CA GLY A 389 14.62 -14.54 3.73
C GLY A 389 15.74 -14.01 4.62
N LYS A 390 16.83 -14.77 4.75
CA LYS A 390 18.02 -14.35 5.51
C LYS A 390 18.70 -13.12 4.89
N ASN A 391 18.47 -12.91 3.60
CA ASN A 391 18.96 -11.79 2.81
C ASN A 391 18.02 -11.52 1.64
N ARG A 392 18.28 -10.42 0.91
CA ARG A 392 17.47 -9.97 -0.22
C ARG A 392 17.31 -11.04 -1.31
N LYS A 393 18.41 -11.72 -1.67
CA LYS A 393 18.40 -12.76 -2.71
C LYS A 393 17.46 -13.92 -2.36
N GLU A 394 17.52 -14.39 -1.11
CA GLU A 394 16.64 -15.47 -0.64
C GLU A 394 15.17 -15.02 -0.61
N SER A 395 14.90 -13.78 -0.18
CA SER A 395 13.54 -13.24 -0.18
C SER A 395 12.98 -13.11 -1.61
N ILE A 396 13.79 -12.65 -2.59
CA ILE A 396 13.40 -12.61 -4.02
C ILE A 396 13.04 -14.01 -4.52
N GLU A 397 13.88 -15.01 -4.24
CA GLU A 397 13.63 -16.38 -4.71
C GLU A 397 12.37 -16.96 -4.06
N ASN A 398 12.18 -16.76 -2.74
CA ASN A 398 10.97 -17.18 -2.04
C ASN A 398 9.71 -16.52 -2.64
N MET A 399 9.77 -15.22 -2.98
CA MET A 399 8.66 -14.51 -3.62
C MET A 399 8.35 -15.07 -5.01
N ARG A 400 9.38 -15.35 -5.81
CA ARG A 400 9.20 -15.91 -7.16
C ARG A 400 8.50 -17.26 -7.08
N GLN A 401 8.92 -18.15 -6.19
CA GLN A 401 8.30 -19.45 -5.97
C GLN A 401 6.85 -19.32 -5.47
N ALA A 402 6.60 -18.36 -4.58
CA ALA A 402 5.25 -18.09 -4.08
C ALA A 402 4.32 -17.64 -5.22
N LEU A 403 4.75 -16.66 -6.04
CA LEU A 403 3.98 -16.15 -7.17
C LEU A 403 3.66 -17.25 -8.21
N LEU A 404 4.62 -18.12 -8.50
CA LEU A 404 4.43 -19.23 -9.42
C LEU A 404 3.46 -20.30 -8.88
N SER A 405 3.37 -20.42 -7.54
CA SER A 405 2.46 -21.36 -6.88
C SER A 405 1.07 -20.75 -6.59
N PHE A 406 0.95 -19.43 -6.68
CA PHE A 406 -0.28 -18.70 -6.40
C PHE A 406 -1.20 -18.73 -7.62
N ARG A 407 -2.39 -19.30 -7.48
CA ARG A 407 -3.32 -19.49 -8.60
C ARG A 407 -4.62 -18.72 -8.38
N ILE A 408 -4.87 -17.76 -9.28
CA ILE A 408 -6.15 -17.08 -9.42
C ILE A 408 -6.65 -17.35 -10.84
N SER A 409 -7.92 -17.77 -10.98
CA SER A 409 -8.55 -17.92 -12.28
C SER A 409 -9.93 -17.27 -12.31
N GLY A 410 -10.43 -16.91 -13.48
CA GLY A 410 -11.69 -16.20 -13.68
C GLY A 410 -11.53 -14.69 -13.87
N ILE A 411 -10.40 -14.14 -13.45
CA ILE A 411 -10.06 -12.72 -13.58
C ILE A 411 -8.58 -12.53 -13.94
N PRO A 412 -8.19 -11.46 -14.62
CA PRO A 412 -6.81 -11.04 -14.73
C PRO A 412 -6.26 -10.56 -13.38
N SER A 413 -4.94 -10.70 -13.18
CA SER A 413 -4.27 -10.20 -11.98
C SER A 413 -2.88 -9.67 -12.30
N THR A 414 -2.29 -8.92 -11.38
CA THR A 414 -0.93 -8.35 -11.49
C THR A 414 0.19 -9.38 -11.29
N ILE A 415 -0.10 -10.68 -11.06
CA ILE A 415 0.92 -11.71 -10.87
C ILE A 415 1.96 -11.73 -12.01
N PRO A 416 1.60 -11.70 -13.32
CA PRO A 416 2.58 -11.69 -14.40
C PRO A 416 3.51 -10.47 -14.37
N PHE A 417 2.99 -9.30 -13.97
CA PHE A 417 3.81 -8.11 -13.74
C PHE A 417 4.87 -8.36 -12.66
N HIS A 418 4.46 -8.89 -11.50
CA HIS A 418 5.37 -9.15 -10.39
C HIS A 418 6.46 -10.15 -10.76
N VAL A 419 6.10 -11.23 -11.45
CA VAL A 419 7.09 -12.21 -11.93
C VAL A 419 8.09 -11.54 -12.88
N SER A 420 7.65 -10.68 -13.79
CA SER A 420 8.53 -9.93 -14.69
C SER A 420 9.41 -8.94 -13.95
N ALA A 421 8.85 -8.21 -12.98
CA ALA A 421 9.59 -7.21 -12.20
C ALA A 421 10.69 -7.85 -11.34
N LEU A 422 10.41 -8.99 -10.71
CA LEU A 422 11.39 -9.73 -9.90
C LEU A 422 12.50 -10.39 -10.72
N ASN A 423 12.36 -10.47 -12.05
CA ASN A 423 13.38 -10.97 -12.97
C ASN A 423 14.13 -9.83 -13.69
N ASP A 424 13.74 -8.57 -13.51
CA ASP A 424 14.42 -7.42 -14.10
C ASP A 424 15.76 -7.18 -13.39
N ASP A 425 16.84 -7.03 -14.16
CA ASP A 425 18.20 -6.84 -13.64
C ASP A 425 18.29 -5.62 -12.70
N ARG A 426 17.53 -4.56 -12.95
CA ARG A 426 17.50 -3.39 -12.10
C ARG A 426 16.95 -3.74 -10.71
N PHE A 427 15.90 -4.56 -10.65
CA PHE A 427 15.35 -5.05 -9.38
C PHE A 427 16.35 -5.99 -8.69
N LEU A 428 16.90 -6.96 -9.42
CA LEU A 428 17.84 -7.93 -8.86
C LEU A 428 19.06 -7.26 -8.23
N HIS A 429 19.59 -6.20 -8.85
CA HIS A 429 20.74 -5.44 -8.34
C HIS A 429 20.36 -4.30 -7.39
N GLY A 430 19.07 -4.06 -7.14
CA GLY A 430 18.62 -2.97 -6.27
C GLY A 430 18.81 -1.58 -6.89
N VAL A 431 18.93 -1.47 -8.19
CA VAL A 431 19.15 -0.20 -8.94
C VAL A 431 17.88 0.20 -9.66
N TYR A 432 16.92 0.70 -8.92
CA TYR A 432 15.63 1.14 -9.46
C TYR A 432 15.12 2.39 -8.71
N ASP A 433 14.16 3.07 -9.29
CA ASP A 433 13.52 4.27 -8.76
C ASP A 433 12.03 4.30 -9.15
N THR A 434 11.33 5.40 -8.89
CA THR A 434 9.89 5.55 -9.20
C THR A 434 9.56 5.48 -10.69
N SER A 435 10.55 5.55 -11.59
CA SER A 435 10.37 5.38 -13.04
C SER A 435 10.43 3.91 -13.49
N PHE A 436 10.69 2.96 -12.58
CA PHE A 436 10.92 1.55 -12.88
C PHE A 436 9.90 0.97 -13.84
N ILE A 437 8.61 1.15 -13.57
CA ILE A 437 7.52 0.58 -14.38
C ILE A 437 7.46 1.24 -15.76
N ASN A 438 7.66 2.56 -15.84
CA ASN A 438 7.62 3.28 -17.12
C ASN A 438 8.75 2.83 -18.06
N ASN A 439 9.88 2.41 -17.49
CA ASN A 439 11.05 1.95 -18.21
C ASN A 439 11.12 0.42 -18.34
N MET A 440 10.11 -0.28 -17.84
CA MET A 440 10.02 -1.73 -17.92
C MET A 440 9.62 -2.15 -19.33
N LYS A 441 10.49 -2.91 -20.00
CA LYS A 441 10.16 -3.48 -21.30
C LYS A 441 9.27 -4.70 -21.07
N TYR A 442 7.98 -4.54 -21.26
CA TYR A 442 7.11 -5.68 -21.48
C TYR A 442 7.39 -6.20 -22.88
N TYR A 443 8.04 -7.32 -22.97
CA TYR A 443 8.19 -7.96 -24.27
C TYR A 443 6.85 -8.58 -24.68
N SER A 444 6.05 -7.84 -25.42
CA SER A 444 5.00 -8.38 -26.28
C SER A 444 5.68 -8.76 -27.60
N ASP A 445 6.50 -9.81 -27.61
CA ASP A 445 7.13 -10.10 -28.85
C ASP A 445 6.51 -11.37 -29.49
N LYS A 446 6.47 -11.34 -30.82
CA LYS A 446 5.99 -12.45 -31.63
C LYS A 446 6.75 -13.76 -31.32
N ASP A 447 7.98 -13.67 -30.84
CA ASP A 447 8.80 -14.83 -30.52
C ASP A 447 8.28 -15.54 -29.25
N SER A 448 7.74 -14.80 -28.28
CA SER A 448 7.05 -15.39 -27.12
C SER A 448 5.73 -16.06 -27.51
N GLU A 449 4.96 -15.47 -28.44
CA GLU A 449 3.74 -16.06 -28.99
C GLU A 449 4.05 -17.34 -29.78
N ILE A 450 5.11 -17.32 -30.57
CA ILE A 450 5.59 -18.47 -31.35
C ILE A 450 6.09 -19.58 -30.42
N ALA A 451 6.93 -19.24 -29.43
CA ALA A 451 7.42 -20.21 -28.45
C ALA A 451 6.27 -20.87 -27.68
N ALA A 452 5.26 -20.11 -27.33
CA ALA A 452 4.06 -20.57 -26.70
C ALA A 452 3.25 -21.52 -27.61
N ALA A 453 3.03 -21.13 -28.84
CA ALA A 453 2.33 -21.96 -29.81
C ALA A 453 3.08 -23.27 -30.08
N ILE A 454 4.41 -23.22 -30.18
CA ILE A 454 5.25 -24.41 -30.31
C ILE A 454 5.09 -25.33 -29.08
N PHE A 455 5.15 -24.78 -27.86
CA PHE A 455 5.04 -25.56 -26.64
C PHE A 455 3.69 -26.31 -26.52
N VAL A 456 2.57 -25.66 -26.89
CA VAL A 456 1.24 -26.29 -26.89
C VAL A 456 1.15 -27.45 -27.88
N HIS A 457 1.86 -27.35 -29.02
CA HIS A 457 1.81 -28.35 -30.07
C HIS A 457 2.89 -29.43 -29.94
N LEU A 458 3.78 -29.32 -28.92
CA LEU A 458 4.77 -30.39 -28.65
C LEU A 458 4.06 -31.68 -28.21
N PRO A 459 4.49 -32.84 -28.72
CA PRO A 459 3.99 -34.12 -28.26
C PRO A 459 4.20 -34.25 -26.73
N LYS A 460 3.21 -34.80 -26.01
CA LYS A 460 3.23 -34.96 -24.54
C LYS A 460 4.53 -35.55 -23.99
N ARG A 461 5.21 -36.40 -24.74
CA ARG A 461 6.49 -37.04 -24.36
C ARG A 461 7.67 -36.05 -24.32
N ILE A 462 7.63 -34.99 -25.08
CA ILE A 462 8.70 -33.95 -25.13
C ILE A 462 8.43 -32.87 -24.07
N GLN A 463 7.19 -32.72 -23.64
CA GLN A 463 6.81 -31.75 -22.59
C GLN A 463 7.29 -32.19 -21.19
N TYR A 464 7.74 -33.43 -21.05
CA TYR A 464 8.35 -33.97 -19.81
C TYR A 464 9.88 -33.71 -19.86
N VAL A 465 10.30 -32.50 -19.60
CA VAL A 465 11.73 -32.17 -19.44
C VAL A 465 12.11 -32.51 -17.99
N GLN A 466 12.95 -33.53 -17.81
CA GLN A 466 13.43 -33.93 -16.48
C GLN A 466 14.37 -32.95 -15.78
N ASN A 467 14.91 -31.96 -16.52
CA ASN A 467 15.77 -30.90 -15.97
C ASN A 467 14.97 -29.62 -15.73
N LYS A 468 14.64 -29.35 -14.48
CA LYS A 468 13.93 -28.14 -14.06
C LYS A 468 14.68 -26.83 -14.33
N ASP A 469 15.98 -26.89 -14.59
CA ASP A 469 16.87 -25.72 -14.76
C ASP A 469 16.83 -25.10 -16.17
N GLU A 470 16.27 -25.78 -17.17
CA GLU A 470 16.27 -25.31 -18.56
C GLU A 470 14.95 -24.72 -19.03
N ILE A 471 13.85 -24.93 -18.30
CA ILE A 471 12.59 -24.24 -18.61
C ILE A 471 12.69 -22.82 -18.03
N ASN A 472 12.95 -21.85 -18.88
CA ASN A 472 12.90 -20.48 -18.47
C ASN A 472 11.48 -20.15 -17.98
N LEU A 473 11.30 -20.16 -16.64
CA LEU A 473 10.05 -19.85 -15.95
C LEU A 473 9.47 -18.49 -16.36
N TRP A 474 10.34 -17.60 -16.83
CA TRP A 474 9.98 -16.33 -17.44
C TRP A 474 9.22 -16.50 -18.79
N LEU A 475 9.60 -17.48 -19.62
CA LEU A 475 8.86 -17.84 -20.84
C LEU A 475 7.44 -18.31 -20.50
N LEU A 476 7.31 -19.11 -19.42
CA LEU A 476 6.00 -19.58 -18.94
C LEU A 476 5.14 -18.45 -18.39
N SER A 477 5.73 -17.48 -17.69
CA SER A 477 4.98 -16.32 -17.17
C SER A 477 4.48 -15.40 -18.28
N LYS A 478 5.29 -15.18 -19.32
CA LYS A 478 4.89 -14.45 -20.54
C LYS A 478 3.79 -15.15 -21.31
N TYR A 479 3.87 -16.48 -21.39
CA TYR A 479 2.91 -17.30 -22.09
C TYR A 479 1.48 -17.12 -21.57
N ASN A 480 1.31 -16.98 -20.25
CA ASN A 480 0.01 -16.82 -19.60
C ASN A 480 -0.70 -15.51 -19.92
N SER A 481 0.04 -14.49 -20.31
CA SER A 481 -0.51 -13.16 -20.59
C SER A 481 -1.08 -13.00 -22.00
N PHE A 482 -0.77 -13.92 -22.93
CA PHE A 482 -1.05 -13.72 -24.35
C PHE A 482 -2.30 -14.41 -24.89
N PHE A 483 -2.80 -15.48 -24.26
CA PHE A 483 -3.71 -16.40 -24.96
C PHE A 483 -5.18 -16.34 -24.58
N ASN A 484 -5.61 -15.47 -23.68
CA ASN A 484 -7.03 -15.34 -23.43
C ASN A 484 -7.45 -13.92 -23.04
N PRO A 485 -8.36 -13.26 -23.75
CA PRO A 485 -9.06 -12.07 -23.27
C PRO A 485 -9.83 -12.34 -21.96
N GLU A 486 -10.16 -13.60 -21.68
CA GLU A 486 -10.74 -14.08 -20.45
C GLU A 486 -9.71 -14.52 -19.39
N GLY A 487 -8.42 -14.39 -19.70
CA GLY A 487 -7.27 -14.31 -18.75
C GLY A 487 -6.89 -15.53 -17.93
N THR A 488 -7.48 -16.73 -18.14
CA THR A 488 -7.42 -17.72 -17.06
C THR A 488 -7.16 -19.17 -17.45
N PHE A 489 -7.34 -19.51 -18.69
CA PHE A 489 -7.40 -20.93 -19.05
C PHE A 489 -6.02 -21.63 -19.14
N TYR A 490 -4.99 -20.92 -19.57
CA TYR A 490 -3.70 -21.55 -19.91
C TYR A 490 -2.71 -21.67 -18.77
N TYR A 491 -2.67 -20.74 -17.81
CA TYR A 491 -1.79 -20.81 -16.66
C TYR A 491 -1.97 -22.13 -15.89
N ASN A 492 -3.21 -22.47 -15.62
CA ASN A 492 -3.56 -23.67 -14.89
C ASN A 492 -3.23 -24.97 -15.63
N ASN A 493 -3.28 -24.96 -16.97
CA ASN A 493 -2.99 -26.15 -17.75
C ASN A 493 -1.48 -26.39 -17.88
N ILE A 494 -0.67 -25.34 -18.04
CA ILE A 494 0.79 -25.48 -18.13
C ILE A 494 1.39 -25.94 -16.79
N MET A 495 0.92 -25.39 -15.66
CA MET A 495 1.41 -25.80 -14.35
C MET A 495 0.96 -27.21 -13.93
N ARG A 496 -0.10 -27.77 -14.53
CA ARG A 496 -0.45 -29.19 -14.38
C ARG A 496 0.54 -30.15 -15.04
N TRP A 497 1.31 -29.66 -16.02
CA TRP A 497 2.28 -30.44 -16.77
C TRP A 497 3.71 -30.25 -16.30
N ALA A 498 3.99 -29.20 -15.52
CA ALA A 498 5.30 -28.91 -14.93
C ALA A 498 5.48 -29.54 -13.52
N ASN A 499 4.44 -30.11 -12.95
CA ASN A 499 4.43 -30.96 -11.74
C ASN A 499 4.13 -32.41 -12.14
#